data_f26ef4762215e399052857448e0a1a8e
#
_entry.id   f26ef4762215e399052857448e0a1a8e
#
_cell.length_a   1.000
_cell.length_b   1.000
_cell.length_c   1.000
_cell.angle_alpha   90.00
_cell.angle_beta   90.00
_cell.angle_gamma   90.00
#
_symmetry.space_group_name_H-M   'P 1'
#
loop_
_entity.id
_entity.type
_entity.pdbx_description
1 polymer ?
#
loop_
_entity_poly.entity_id
_entity_poly.type
_entity_poly.pdbx_seq_one_letter_code
_entity_poly.pdbx_strand_id
1 'polypeptide(L)'
;MITQRNVCVIGSGISGLAAAKAFRERGHHVTVLERGPDLGGVWEPSRSYPNVKTQTPKDIYAFSEAPMPTDYPEWPSGGQVFSYLRSYAERFGLVPLIRYGQSVTELKKRTGLGWDVTTKGQDGAANTKTYDFVAICTGQFSHMNKPAHPGADAFRAAGGTILHSCEHNDAESVRGKRIVVLGYSKSATDVAVSAVKHGASAVTLVFLEPTWKIPYFFGGLINFKRILYCRAAESMFLPYNAGPLRRIAQKLATPLIWANWRALETLLTRQFKLNKNGLRPKTRIEDDIHCNLAVETPGFYKLVTEGKITAIQGTIASYEGSQAVLTTGQKVPADLVVMATGWRQDVPVLDGADRAKLIDADGQYRLYRWVVNPDLPDLGFVGFNSSFATNLSAELGANWLVRFMDGQLAHQPNRAEMEHEIARLRNWRQTERPSAKGYGGLCIAPYHNHHFASLLADIGVPTREANPLTALFAPLRPPVYADLLARAPAYRAEAAPRPASFKAVETPRAA
;
A
#
# COMPACT_ATOMS: atom_id res chain seq x y z
N MET A 1 -27.28 -11.28 -21.06
CA MET A 1 -27.40 -10.96 -19.60
C MET A 1 -26.12 -11.36 -18.92
N ILE A 2 -25.59 -10.53 -18.00
CA ILE A 2 -24.43 -10.89 -17.20
C ILE A 2 -24.81 -12.04 -16.29
N THR A 3 -24.01 -13.10 -16.24
CA THR A 3 -24.21 -14.18 -15.28
C THR A 3 -23.93 -13.67 -13.87
N GLN A 4 -24.95 -13.62 -13.02
CA GLN A 4 -24.80 -13.25 -11.62
C GLN A 4 -23.92 -14.28 -10.90
N ARG A 5 -22.98 -13.81 -10.05
CA ARG A 5 -22.01 -14.65 -9.36
C ARG A 5 -22.00 -14.38 -7.87
N ASN A 6 -21.64 -15.39 -7.10
CA ASN A 6 -21.32 -15.27 -5.69
C ASN A 6 -19.85 -14.87 -5.54
N VAL A 7 -19.60 -13.66 -5.07
CA VAL A 7 -18.25 -13.09 -4.95
C VAL A 7 -17.88 -12.95 -3.47
N CYS A 8 -16.72 -13.47 -3.12
CA CYS A 8 -16.09 -13.25 -1.82
C CYS A 8 -15.07 -12.12 -1.92
N VAL A 9 -15.18 -11.11 -1.06
CA VAL A 9 -14.18 -10.05 -0.88
C VAL A 9 -13.49 -10.27 0.46
N ILE A 10 -12.15 -10.40 0.47
CA ILE A 10 -11.38 -10.66 1.69
C ILE A 10 -10.75 -9.35 2.17
N GLY A 11 -11.25 -8.84 3.29
CA GLY A 11 -10.87 -7.56 3.91
C GLY A 11 -11.87 -6.44 3.62
N SER A 12 -12.11 -5.58 4.61
CA SER A 12 -13.04 -4.44 4.56
C SER A 12 -12.33 -3.08 4.73
N GLY A 13 -11.06 -3.00 4.36
CA GLY A 13 -10.33 -1.75 4.21
C GLY A 13 -10.72 -1.01 2.92
N ILE A 14 -9.98 0.04 2.55
CA ILE A 14 -10.19 0.85 1.33
C ILE A 14 -10.45 -0.03 0.11
N SER A 15 -9.59 -1.03 -0.11
CA SER A 15 -9.66 -1.91 -1.29
C SER A 15 -10.88 -2.82 -1.28
N GLY A 16 -11.25 -3.34 -0.10
CA GLY A 16 -12.42 -4.20 0.05
C GLY A 16 -13.73 -3.44 -0.14
N LEU A 17 -13.81 -2.21 0.37
CA LEU A 17 -14.99 -1.35 0.15
C LEU A 17 -15.14 -0.98 -1.33
N ALA A 18 -14.03 -0.63 -2.02
CA ALA A 18 -14.04 -0.37 -3.45
C ALA A 18 -14.50 -1.60 -4.26
N ALA A 19 -13.95 -2.78 -3.94
CA ALA A 19 -14.32 -4.03 -4.61
C ALA A 19 -15.78 -4.40 -4.36
N ALA A 20 -16.22 -4.38 -3.09
CA ALA A 20 -17.59 -4.70 -2.72
C ALA A 20 -18.61 -3.82 -3.46
N LYS A 21 -18.34 -2.50 -3.55
CA LYS A 21 -19.15 -1.58 -4.31
C LYS A 21 -19.18 -1.94 -5.80
N ALA A 22 -18.02 -2.10 -6.43
CA ALA A 22 -17.91 -2.37 -7.85
C ALA A 22 -18.64 -3.66 -8.26
N PHE A 23 -18.49 -4.75 -7.51
CA PHE A 23 -19.20 -6.01 -7.77
C PHE A 23 -20.70 -5.89 -7.54
N ARG A 24 -21.12 -5.24 -6.44
CA ARG A 24 -22.55 -5.05 -6.12
C ARG A 24 -23.28 -4.24 -7.19
N GLU A 25 -22.69 -3.14 -7.66
CA GLU A 25 -23.25 -2.30 -8.72
C GLU A 25 -23.44 -3.01 -10.05
N ARG A 26 -22.73 -4.11 -10.26
CA ARG A 26 -22.90 -4.98 -11.44
C ARG A 26 -23.84 -6.15 -11.20
N GLY A 27 -24.52 -6.18 -10.05
CA GLY A 27 -25.57 -7.16 -9.74
C GLY A 27 -25.05 -8.49 -9.21
N HIS A 28 -23.78 -8.59 -8.78
CA HIS A 28 -23.25 -9.80 -8.16
C HIS A 28 -23.67 -9.89 -6.68
N HIS A 29 -23.76 -11.11 -6.18
CA HIS A 29 -23.94 -11.38 -4.74
C HIS A 29 -22.59 -11.27 -4.04
N VAL A 30 -22.43 -10.26 -3.18
CA VAL A 30 -21.15 -9.97 -2.52
C VAL A 30 -21.21 -10.35 -1.04
N THR A 31 -20.21 -11.08 -0.57
CA THR A 31 -19.90 -11.28 0.85
C THR A 31 -18.51 -10.72 1.13
N VAL A 32 -18.39 -9.84 2.12
CA VAL A 32 -17.11 -9.30 2.57
C VAL A 32 -16.73 -9.98 3.88
N LEU A 33 -15.54 -10.59 3.94
CA LEU A 33 -15.02 -11.26 5.13
C LEU A 33 -13.93 -10.38 5.77
N GLU A 34 -14.16 -9.95 7.00
CA GLU A 34 -13.25 -9.11 7.76
C GLU A 34 -12.84 -9.81 9.06
N ARG A 35 -11.52 -9.91 9.30
CA ARG A 35 -11.00 -10.52 10.52
C ARG A 35 -11.14 -9.64 11.76
N GLY A 36 -11.11 -8.33 11.55
CA GLY A 36 -11.20 -7.31 12.61
C GLY A 36 -12.63 -7.14 13.15
N PRO A 37 -12.77 -6.36 14.24
CA PRO A 37 -14.06 -6.06 14.84
C PRO A 37 -14.88 -5.06 14.01
N ASP A 38 -14.21 -4.31 13.11
CA ASP A 38 -14.82 -3.27 12.31
C ASP A 38 -14.14 -3.13 10.94
N LEU A 39 -14.78 -2.38 10.03
CA LEU A 39 -14.20 -2.01 8.74
C LEU A 39 -13.04 -1.01 8.90
N GLY A 40 -12.38 -0.67 7.80
CA GLY A 40 -11.36 0.40 7.77
C GLY A 40 -9.92 -0.10 7.60
N GLY A 41 -9.67 -1.39 7.83
CA GLY A 41 -8.35 -2.00 7.63
C GLY A 41 -7.29 -1.38 8.55
N VAL A 42 -6.27 -0.72 7.99
CA VAL A 42 -5.20 -0.06 8.79
C VAL A 42 -5.65 1.22 9.50
N TRP A 43 -6.82 1.75 9.16
CA TRP A 43 -7.42 2.92 9.78
C TRP A 43 -8.38 2.56 10.91
N GLU A 44 -8.69 1.27 11.08
CA GLU A 44 -9.46 0.78 12.22
C GLU A 44 -8.67 1.07 13.52
N PRO A 45 -9.32 1.66 14.55
CA PRO A 45 -8.62 2.20 15.74
C PRO A 45 -7.71 1.19 16.46
N SER A 46 -8.10 -0.08 16.56
CA SER A 46 -7.28 -1.11 17.22
C SER A 46 -5.99 -1.46 16.49
N ARG A 47 -5.84 -1.03 15.24
CA ARG A 47 -4.68 -1.26 14.38
C ARG A 47 -3.90 0.00 14.04
N SER A 48 -4.37 1.15 14.49
CA SER A 48 -3.75 2.46 14.25
C SER A 48 -2.90 2.89 15.44
N TYR A 49 -1.64 3.28 15.19
CA TYR A 49 -0.83 3.90 16.23
C TYR A 49 -1.29 5.33 16.54
N PRO A 50 -1.02 5.86 17.76
CA PRO A 50 -1.48 7.18 18.15
C PRO A 50 -1.00 8.31 17.24
N ASN A 51 -1.89 9.28 16.98
CA ASN A 51 -1.61 10.47 16.17
C ASN A 51 -1.25 10.18 14.69
N VAL A 52 -1.57 8.99 14.18
CA VAL A 52 -1.41 8.69 12.75
C VAL A 52 -2.22 9.68 11.91
N LYS A 53 -1.61 10.15 10.81
CA LYS A 53 -2.24 11.02 9.81
C LYS A 53 -1.95 10.49 8.42
N THR A 54 -2.77 10.90 7.47
CA THR A 54 -2.47 10.62 6.06
C THR A 54 -1.17 11.28 5.65
N GLN A 55 -0.43 10.65 4.75
CA GLN A 55 0.72 11.25 4.09
C GLN A 55 0.30 12.01 2.82
N THR A 56 -0.88 11.68 2.31
CA THR A 56 -1.48 12.28 1.13
C THR A 56 -2.57 13.28 1.56
N PRO A 57 -2.66 14.46 0.93
CA PRO A 57 -3.73 15.42 1.18
C PRO A 57 -5.13 14.82 0.94
N LYS A 58 -6.11 15.28 1.71
CA LYS A 58 -7.50 14.75 1.69
C LYS A 58 -8.16 14.78 0.32
N ASP A 59 -7.84 15.80 -0.47
CA ASP A 59 -8.38 15.98 -1.82
C ASP A 59 -7.85 14.95 -2.84
N ILE A 60 -6.74 14.26 -2.52
CA ILE A 60 -6.17 13.17 -3.30
C ILE A 60 -6.44 11.81 -2.65
N TYR A 61 -6.52 11.77 -1.30
CA TYR A 61 -6.78 10.55 -0.53
C TYR A 61 -8.28 10.28 -0.37
N ALA A 62 -9.04 10.40 -1.45
CA ALA A 62 -10.48 10.18 -1.47
C ALA A 62 -10.88 9.26 -2.62
N PHE A 63 -12.04 8.61 -2.50
CA PHE A 63 -12.70 7.97 -3.64
C PHE A 63 -13.20 9.05 -4.60
N SER A 64 -13.28 8.73 -5.89
CA SER A 64 -13.57 9.72 -6.92
C SER A 64 -14.96 10.35 -6.78
N GLU A 65 -15.93 9.58 -6.32
CA GLU A 65 -17.35 9.96 -6.16
C GLU A 65 -17.72 10.38 -4.72
N ALA A 66 -16.77 10.28 -3.79
CA ALA A 66 -16.98 10.60 -2.39
C ALA A 66 -15.80 11.42 -1.84
N PRO A 67 -15.75 12.74 -2.10
CA PRO A 67 -14.74 13.62 -1.53
C PRO A 67 -14.83 13.60 0.01
N MET A 68 -13.70 13.78 0.68
CA MET A 68 -13.68 13.92 2.14
C MET A 68 -14.36 15.22 2.57
N PRO A 69 -14.92 15.28 3.80
CA PRO A 69 -15.55 16.49 4.36
C PRO A 69 -14.65 17.74 4.24
N THR A 70 -15.27 18.88 3.96
CA THR A 70 -14.55 20.16 3.75
C THR A 70 -13.88 20.68 5.01
N ASP A 71 -14.44 20.39 6.17
CA ASP A 71 -13.95 20.75 7.51
C ASP A 71 -12.78 19.89 7.98
N TYR A 72 -12.46 18.77 7.30
CA TYR A 72 -11.25 18.01 7.61
C TYR A 72 -9.99 18.80 7.28
N PRO A 73 -8.92 18.68 8.09
CA PRO A 73 -7.63 19.28 7.75
C PRO A 73 -7.07 18.69 6.44
N GLU A 74 -6.10 19.35 5.83
CA GLU A 74 -5.48 18.87 4.58
C GLU A 74 -4.88 17.47 4.71
N TRP A 75 -4.38 17.12 5.89
CA TRP A 75 -3.90 15.76 6.25
C TRP A 75 -4.74 15.22 7.42
N PRO A 76 -5.84 14.51 7.14
CA PRO A 76 -6.73 13.97 8.15
C PRO A 76 -6.03 12.99 9.10
N SER A 77 -6.54 12.95 10.33
CA SER A 77 -6.15 11.95 11.32
C SER A 77 -6.68 10.56 10.97
N GLY A 78 -6.12 9.52 11.58
CA GLY A 78 -6.60 8.15 11.43
C GLY A 78 -8.08 8.00 11.74
N GLY A 79 -8.56 8.62 12.82
CA GLY A 79 -9.98 8.61 13.19
C GLY A 79 -10.88 9.29 12.16
N GLN A 80 -10.43 10.40 11.55
CA GLN A 80 -11.18 11.05 10.46
C GLN A 80 -11.22 10.18 9.21
N VAL A 81 -10.14 9.50 8.86
CA VAL A 81 -10.14 8.54 7.73
C VAL A 81 -11.05 7.36 8.03
N PHE A 82 -11.03 6.82 9.25
CA PHE A 82 -11.94 5.76 9.66
C PHE A 82 -13.40 6.17 9.54
N SER A 83 -13.77 7.34 10.06
CA SER A 83 -15.13 7.90 9.94
C SER A 83 -15.54 8.10 8.48
N TYR A 84 -14.63 8.58 7.64
CA TYR A 84 -14.86 8.72 6.20
C TYR A 84 -15.16 7.37 5.52
N LEU A 85 -14.37 6.33 5.83
CA LEU A 85 -14.58 4.98 5.26
C LEU A 85 -15.91 4.37 5.74
N ARG A 86 -16.30 4.60 7.00
CA ARG A 86 -17.58 4.18 7.53
C ARG A 86 -18.74 4.88 6.80
N SER A 87 -18.67 6.20 6.66
CA SER A 87 -19.69 6.97 5.91
C SER A 87 -19.77 6.53 4.44
N TYR A 88 -18.64 6.18 3.83
CA TYR A 88 -18.63 5.60 2.48
C TYR A 88 -19.37 4.24 2.44
N ALA A 89 -19.05 3.35 3.37
CA ALA A 89 -19.70 2.04 3.42
C ALA A 89 -21.21 2.15 3.67
N GLU A 90 -21.66 3.06 4.53
CA GLU A 90 -23.08 3.34 4.81
C GLU A 90 -23.76 3.93 3.57
N ARG A 91 -23.18 4.98 2.97
CA ARG A 91 -23.73 5.65 1.77
C ARG A 91 -23.98 4.68 0.63
N PHE A 92 -23.08 3.74 0.40
CA PHE A 92 -23.20 2.77 -0.68
C PHE A 92 -23.81 1.43 -0.22
N GLY A 93 -24.37 1.34 1.01
CA GLY A 93 -25.07 0.17 1.51
C GLY A 93 -24.17 -1.07 1.60
N LEU A 94 -22.89 -0.91 1.92
CA LEU A 94 -21.91 -2.02 1.97
C LEU A 94 -21.89 -2.70 3.34
N VAL A 95 -22.26 -2.00 4.40
CA VAL A 95 -22.22 -2.50 5.77
C VAL A 95 -22.92 -3.86 5.93
N PRO A 96 -24.15 -4.08 5.40
CA PRO A 96 -24.82 -5.39 5.53
C PRO A 96 -24.11 -6.55 4.84
N LEU A 97 -23.16 -6.27 3.93
CA LEU A 97 -22.38 -7.29 3.20
C LEU A 97 -21.19 -7.80 4.02
N ILE A 98 -20.79 -7.06 5.08
CA ILE A 98 -19.57 -7.36 5.85
C ILE A 98 -19.87 -8.35 6.96
N ARG A 99 -19.02 -9.36 7.08
CA ARG A 99 -19.02 -10.35 8.16
C ARG A 99 -17.73 -10.14 8.97
N TYR A 100 -17.88 -9.51 10.13
CA TYR A 100 -16.77 -9.23 11.05
C TYR A 100 -16.33 -10.46 11.83
N GLY A 101 -15.12 -10.46 12.35
CA GLY A 101 -14.55 -11.56 13.13
C GLY A 101 -14.33 -12.84 12.33
N GLN A 102 -14.31 -12.76 10.99
CA GLN A 102 -14.14 -13.89 10.09
C GLN A 102 -12.75 -13.85 9.45
N SER A 103 -11.83 -14.62 10.01
CA SER A 103 -10.47 -14.73 9.47
C SER A 103 -10.42 -15.81 8.39
N VAL A 104 -10.15 -15.44 7.15
CA VAL A 104 -9.90 -16.43 6.08
C VAL A 104 -8.56 -17.10 6.36
N THR A 105 -8.56 -18.42 6.42
CA THR A 105 -7.38 -19.24 6.74
C THR A 105 -6.88 -20.04 5.53
N GLU A 106 -7.76 -20.37 4.58
CA GLU A 106 -7.41 -21.16 3.40
C GLU A 106 -8.29 -20.80 2.20
N LEU A 107 -7.68 -20.79 1.02
CA LEU A 107 -8.33 -20.76 -0.28
C LEU A 107 -7.94 -22.02 -1.04
N LYS A 108 -8.91 -22.83 -1.43
CA LYS A 108 -8.68 -24.03 -2.22
C LYS A 108 -9.38 -23.93 -3.57
N LYS A 109 -8.60 -24.03 -4.66
CA LYS A 109 -9.15 -24.00 -6.02
C LYS A 109 -10.00 -25.23 -6.28
N ARG A 110 -11.20 -25.02 -6.81
CA ARG A 110 -12.11 -26.11 -7.20
C ARG A 110 -11.81 -26.64 -8.60
N THR A 111 -12.16 -27.89 -8.81
CA THR A 111 -12.24 -28.44 -10.17
C THR A 111 -13.40 -27.75 -10.89
N GLY A 112 -13.09 -26.85 -11.83
CA GLY A 112 -14.08 -25.99 -12.49
C GLY A 112 -14.04 -24.54 -12.00
N LEU A 113 -15.21 -23.93 -11.82
CA LEU A 113 -15.35 -22.52 -11.44
C LEU A 113 -15.17 -22.30 -9.93
N GLY A 114 -14.43 -21.28 -9.56
CA GLY A 114 -14.43 -20.71 -8.22
C GLY A 114 -13.49 -21.37 -7.22
N TRP A 115 -13.69 -20.99 -5.95
CA TRP A 115 -12.84 -21.34 -4.82
C TRP A 115 -13.67 -21.73 -3.60
N ASP A 116 -13.19 -22.69 -2.84
CA ASP A 116 -13.63 -22.94 -1.48
C ASP A 116 -12.85 -22.03 -0.54
N VAL A 117 -13.55 -21.27 0.28
CA VAL A 117 -13.01 -20.29 1.22
C VAL A 117 -13.27 -20.78 2.63
N THR A 118 -12.21 -21.14 3.35
CA THR A 118 -12.28 -21.55 4.75
C THR A 118 -12.04 -20.33 5.66
N THR A 119 -12.97 -20.10 6.58
CA THR A 119 -12.88 -19.05 7.60
C THR A 119 -12.78 -19.66 8.99
N LYS A 120 -12.17 -18.92 9.91
CA LYS A 120 -12.19 -19.20 11.34
C LYS A 120 -12.85 -18.03 12.06
N GLY A 121 -13.93 -18.31 12.79
CA GLY A 121 -14.63 -17.35 13.64
C GLY A 121 -13.87 -17.03 14.91
N GLN A 122 -14.39 -16.06 15.70
CA GLN A 122 -13.82 -15.71 17.03
C GLN A 122 -13.93 -16.87 18.04
N ASP A 123 -14.95 -17.73 17.89
CA ASP A 123 -15.15 -18.96 18.65
C ASP A 123 -14.18 -20.10 18.28
N GLY A 124 -13.33 -19.85 17.27
CA GLY A 124 -12.40 -20.84 16.75
C GLY A 124 -13.01 -21.83 15.76
N ALA A 125 -14.33 -21.78 15.52
CA ALA A 125 -14.99 -22.69 14.58
C ALA A 125 -14.57 -22.39 13.14
N ALA A 126 -14.25 -23.45 12.40
CA ALA A 126 -13.96 -23.35 10.98
C ALA A 126 -15.24 -23.55 10.15
N ASN A 127 -15.40 -22.73 9.11
CA ASN A 127 -16.50 -22.83 8.17
C ASN A 127 -15.99 -22.67 6.74
N THR A 128 -16.40 -23.55 5.83
CA THR A 128 -16.00 -23.48 4.42
C THR A 128 -17.22 -23.18 3.55
N LYS A 129 -17.10 -22.15 2.70
CA LYS A 129 -18.11 -21.78 1.72
C LYS A 129 -17.49 -21.66 0.33
N THR A 130 -18.29 -22.03 -0.67
CA THR A 130 -17.90 -21.91 -2.08
C THR A 130 -18.31 -20.55 -2.65
N TYR A 131 -17.42 -19.96 -3.42
CA TYR A 131 -17.66 -18.72 -4.18
C TYR A 131 -17.20 -18.90 -5.63
N ASP A 132 -17.92 -18.25 -6.55
CA ASP A 132 -17.59 -18.29 -7.98
C ASP A 132 -16.35 -17.44 -8.30
N PHE A 133 -16.10 -16.43 -7.48
CA PHE A 133 -14.96 -15.52 -7.60
C PHE A 133 -14.50 -15.03 -6.23
N VAL A 134 -13.20 -14.87 -6.06
CA VAL A 134 -12.60 -14.30 -4.84
C VAL A 134 -11.80 -13.06 -5.19
N ALA A 135 -12.04 -11.95 -4.48
CA ALA A 135 -11.24 -10.74 -4.53
C ALA A 135 -10.41 -10.59 -3.24
N ILE A 136 -9.10 -10.72 -3.35
CA ILE A 136 -8.18 -10.51 -2.21
C ILE A 136 -7.92 -9.02 -2.07
N CYS A 137 -8.39 -8.45 -0.95
CA CYS A 137 -8.35 -7.03 -0.63
C CYS A 137 -7.65 -6.77 0.71
N THR A 138 -6.72 -7.66 1.10
CA THR A 138 -6.03 -7.62 2.40
C THR A 138 -5.06 -6.46 2.54
N GLY A 139 -4.74 -5.78 1.45
CA GLY A 139 -3.79 -4.67 1.42
C GLY A 139 -2.35 -5.12 1.65
N GLN A 140 -1.43 -4.16 1.59
CA GLN A 140 0.01 -4.39 1.76
C GLN A 140 0.47 -4.40 3.22
N PHE A 141 -0.36 -3.96 4.16
CA PHE A 141 -0.05 -3.83 5.57
C PHE A 141 -0.86 -4.83 6.40
N SER A 142 -0.81 -6.12 6.01
CA SER A 142 -1.61 -7.18 6.64
C SER A 142 -0.80 -8.12 7.54
N HIS A 143 0.48 -8.33 7.25
CA HIS A 143 1.36 -9.22 8.01
C HIS A 143 2.51 -8.43 8.63
N MET A 144 2.50 -8.26 9.95
CA MET A 144 3.52 -7.55 10.71
C MET A 144 4.90 -8.17 10.50
N ASN A 145 5.90 -7.34 10.24
CA ASN A 145 7.29 -7.74 10.32
C ASN A 145 7.78 -7.49 11.74
N LYS A 146 7.66 -8.49 12.61
CA LYS A 146 8.08 -8.43 14.01
C LYS A 146 9.22 -9.43 14.24
N PRO A 147 10.47 -9.04 13.96
CA PRO A 147 11.60 -9.94 14.07
C PRO A 147 11.78 -10.40 15.53
N ALA A 148 12.09 -11.68 15.69
CA ALA A 148 12.45 -12.24 16.97
C ALA A 148 13.92 -11.93 17.30
N HIS A 149 14.18 -11.52 18.52
CA HIS A 149 15.54 -11.29 19.00
C HIS A 149 15.81 -12.13 20.25
N PRO A 150 17.02 -12.68 20.44
CA PRO A 150 17.42 -13.40 21.65
C PRO A 150 17.15 -12.58 22.90
N GLY A 151 16.75 -13.22 23.99
CA GLY A 151 16.50 -12.58 25.29
C GLY A 151 15.14 -11.87 25.40
N ALA A 152 14.28 -11.92 24.38
CA ALA A 152 12.98 -11.24 24.40
C ALA A 152 12.06 -11.69 25.53
N ASP A 153 12.08 -12.98 25.90
CA ASP A 153 11.25 -13.51 26.99
C ASP A 153 11.78 -13.07 28.37
N ALA A 154 13.10 -13.05 28.55
CA ALA A 154 13.72 -12.53 29.77
C ALA A 154 13.44 -11.02 29.91
N PHE A 155 13.45 -10.25 28.83
CA PHE A 155 13.07 -8.84 28.85
C PHE A 155 11.61 -8.64 29.27
N ARG A 156 10.68 -9.48 28.75
CA ARG A 156 9.26 -9.44 29.18
C ARG A 156 9.10 -9.84 30.66
N ALA A 157 9.82 -10.87 31.09
CA ALA A 157 9.81 -11.31 32.50
C ALA A 157 10.34 -10.21 33.46
N ALA A 158 11.26 -9.35 33.00
CA ALA A 158 11.75 -8.19 33.70
C ALA A 158 10.80 -6.96 33.64
N GLY A 159 9.57 -7.12 33.12
CA GLY A 159 8.56 -6.07 33.03
C GLY A 159 8.60 -5.28 31.71
N GLY A 160 9.47 -5.62 30.77
CA GLY A 160 9.57 -4.97 29.47
C GLY A 160 8.43 -5.36 28.53
N THR A 161 8.04 -4.46 27.65
CA THR A 161 7.00 -4.69 26.64
C THR A 161 7.58 -4.57 25.22
N ILE A 162 7.20 -5.48 24.31
CA ILE A 162 7.61 -5.45 22.90
C ILE A 162 6.35 -5.48 22.03
N LEU A 163 6.10 -4.37 21.31
CA LEU A 163 4.95 -4.18 20.43
C LEU A 163 5.40 -3.91 18.99
N HIS A 164 4.62 -4.33 18.02
CA HIS A 164 4.69 -3.75 16.68
C HIS A 164 3.98 -2.39 16.67
N SER A 165 4.33 -1.48 15.75
CA SER A 165 3.71 -0.14 15.71
C SER A 165 2.18 -0.16 15.60
N CYS A 166 1.58 -1.16 14.96
CA CYS A 166 0.13 -1.30 14.89
C CYS A 166 -0.52 -1.92 16.15
N GLU A 167 0.28 -2.43 17.08
CA GLU A 167 -0.19 -2.91 18.41
C GLU A 167 -0.08 -1.80 19.48
N HIS A 168 0.65 -0.72 19.18
CA HIS A 168 0.81 0.43 20.04
C HIS A 168 -0.29 1.45 19.71
N ASN A 169 -1.46 1.31 20.30
CA ASN A 169 -2.65 2.13 20.05
C ASN A 169 -3.05 3.05 21.22
N ASP A 170 -2.33 2.99 22.35
CA ASP A 170 -2.52 3.87 23.50
C ASP A 170 -1.32 4.82 23.67
N ALA A 171 -1.60 6.13 23.48
CA ALA A 171 -0.60 7.19 23.59
C ALA A 171 -0.08 7.38 25.02
N GLU A 172 -0.91 7.12 26.05
CA GLU A 172 -0.54 7.33 27.44
C GLU A 172 0.33 6.19 28.00
N SER A 173 0.36 5.06 27.33
CA SER A 173 1.19 3.89 27.71
C SER A 173 2.69 4.18 27.78
N VAL A 174 3.15 5.30 27.21
CA VAL A 174 4.58 5.71 27.18
C VAL A 174 4.99 6.59 28.36
N ARG A 175 4.03 7.14 29.12
CA ARG A 175 4.30 8.12 30.17
C ARG A 175 5.29 7.60 31.20
N GLY A 176 6.35 8.37 31.45
CA GLY A 176 7.42 8.05 32.39
C GLY A 176 8.33 6.88 31.98
N LYS A 177 8.09 6.24 30.83
CA LYS A 177 8.86 5.09 30.37
C LYS A 177 10.01 5.47 29.44
N ARG A 178 11.02 4.60 29.40
CA ARG A 178 12.11 4.64 28.42
C ARG A 178 11.68 3.86 27.19
N ILE A 179 11.59 4.54 26.05
CA ILE A 179 11.06 3.99 24.81
C ILE A 179 12.19 3.76 23.82
N VAL A 180 12.26 2.56 23.26
CA VAL A 180 13.08 2.26 22.09
C VAL A 180 12.16 2.02 20.89
N VAL A 181 12.32 2.82 19.82
CA VAL A 181 11.58 2.65 18.56
C VAL A 181 12.55 2.11 17.51
N LEU A 182 12.24 0.93 16.95
CA LEU A 182 13.06 0.29 15.92
C LEU A 182 12.49 0.58 14.52
N GLY A 183 13.20 1.33 13.68
CA GLY A 183 12.83 1.72 12.33
C GLY A 183 13.04 3.21 12.07
N TYR A 184 12.89 3.64 10.80
CA TYR A 184 13.06 5.04 10.39
C TYR A 184 11.92 5.57 9.49
N SER A 185 11.00 4.72 9.08
CA SER A 185 9.88 5.11 8.22
C SER A 185 8.88 6.01 8.97
N LYS A 186 7.76 6.34 8.35
CA LYS A 186 6.75 7.28 8.90
C LYS A 186 6.27 6.85 10.28
N SER A 187 5.87 5.58 10.46
CA SER A 187 5.38 5.08 11.75
C SER A 187 6.41 5.21 12.87
N ALA A 188 7.70 4.93 12.59
CA ALA A 188 8.77 5.04 13.59
C ALA A 188 8.93 6.48 14.09
N THR A 189 8.99 7.45 13.15
CA THR A 189 9.15 8.85 13.52
C THR A 189 7.89 9.43 14.18
N ASP A 190 6.70 8.97 13.78
CA ASP A 190 5.43 9.37 14.42
C ASP A 190 5.36 8.87 15.87
N VAL A 191 5.68 7.60 16.12
CA VAL A 191 5.71 7.00 17.45
C VAL A 191 6.75 7.71 18.33
N ALA A 192 7.96 7.96 17.82
CA ALA A 192 9.00 8.64 18.60
C ALA A 192 8.59 10.07 19.00
N VAL A 193 8.02 10.85 18.07
CA VAL A 193 7.50 12.20 18.36
C VAL A 193 6.31 12.14 19.33
N SER A 194 5.40 11.17 19.14
CA SER A 194 4.27 10.95 20.06
C SER A 194 4.74 10.62 21.46
N ALA A 195 5.73 9.74 21.61
CA ALA A 195 6.28 9.36 22.92
C ALA A 195 6.86 10.56 23.69
N VAL A 196 7.62 11.44 23.00
CA VAL A 196 8.11 12.68 23.64
C VAL A 196 6.95 13.57 24.10
N LYS A 197 5.92 13.73 23.26
CA LYS A 197 4.76 14.59 23.58
C LYS A 197 3.92 14.08 24.75
N HIS A 198 3.85 12.75 24.94
CA HIS A 198 3.08 12.11 26.01
C HIS A 198 3.95 11.77 27.24
N GLY A 199 5.13 12.40 27.38
CA GLY A 199 5.91 12.39 28.59
C GLY A 199 6.71 11.10 28.83
N ALA A 200 7.20 10.45 27.77
CA ALA A 200 8.23 9.43 27.92
C ALA A 200 9.48 10.02 28.61
N SER A 201 10.11 9.28 29.51
CA SER A 201 11.31 9.72 30.23
C SER A 201 12.56 9.74 29.34
N ALA A 202 12.62 8.86 28.36
CA ALA A 202 13.63 8.84 27.31
C ALA A 202 13.07 8.22 26.02
N VAL A 203 13.48 8.72 24.86
CA VAL A 203 13.10 8.18 23.56
C VAL A 203 14.36 7.94 22.71
N THR A 204 14.60 6.68 22.36
CA THR A 204 15.69 6.28 21.47
C THR A 204 15.11 5.70 20.17
N LEU A 205 15.47 6.29 19.04
CA LEU A 205 15.15 5.78 17.70
C LEU A 205 16.35 5.00 17.16
N VAL A 206 16.18 3.71 16.91
CA VAL A 206 17.20 2.81 16.37
C VAL A 206 16.83 2.44 14.94
N PHE A 207 17.76 2.59 13.99
CA PHE A 207 17.48 2.37 12.58
C PHE A 207 18.73 1.87 11.81
N LEU A 208 18.52 1.09 10.77
CA LEU A 208 19.62 0.60 9.91
C LEU A 208 20.22 1.72 9.06
N GLU A 209 19.38 2.37 8.26
CA GLU A 209 19.78 3.49 7.39
C GLU A 209 18.68 4.56 7.41
N PRO A 210 19.04 5.84 7.42
CA PRO A 210 18.07 6.90 7.23
C PRO A 210 17.57 6.92 5.79
N THR A 211 16.30 7.28 5.59
CA THR A 211 15.68 7.45 4.28
C THR A 211 15.25 8.90 4.07
N TRP A 212 15.14 9.33 2.82
CA TRP A 212 14.68 10.67 2.51
C TRP A 212 13.23 10.88 2.99
N LYS A 213 12.98 12.08 3.54
CA LYS A 213 11.64 12.50 3.92
C LYS A 213 11.28 13.79 3.19
N ILE A 214 10.01 13.89 2.80
CA ILE A 214 9.46 15.06 2.12
C ILE A 214 8.77 15.95 3.15
N PRO A 215 9.06 17.26 3.18
CA PRO A 215 8.34 18.19 4.04
C PRO A 215 6.92 18.41 3.56
N TYR A 216 6.00 18.73 4.45
CA TYR A 216 4.67 19.22 4.05
C TYR A 216 4.75 20.50 3.21
N PHE A 217 5.75 21.34 3.51
CA PHE A 217 6.02 22.57 2.78
C PHE A 217 7.51 22.72 2.53
N PHE A 218 7.91 22.75 1.28
CA PHE A 218 9.28 23.07 0.88
C PHE A 218 9.59 24.54 1.23
N GLY A 219 10.66 24.77 1.97
CA GLY A 219 11.03 26.08 2.46
C GLY A 219 9.95 26.76 3.34
N GLY A 220 9.00 25.99 3.87
CA GLY A 220 7.87 26.50 4.63
C GLY A 220 6.74 27.13 3.80
N LEU A 221 6.86 27.18 2.46
CA LEU A 221 5.95 27.92 1.58
C LEU A 221 5.23 27.05 0.55
N ILE A 222 5.96 26.16 -0.13
CA ILE A 222 5.42 25.41 -1.27
C ILE A 222 4.91 24.05 -0.80
N ASN A 223 3.59 23.88 -0.84
CA ASN A 223 2.95 22.60 -0.53
C ASN A 223 3.45 21.50 -1.50
N PHE A 224 3.93 20.40 -0.95
CA PHE A 224 4.52 19.29 -1.73
C PHE A 224 3.56 18.67 -2.74
N LYS A 225 2.25 18.76 -2.54
CA LYS A 225 1.25 18.22 -3.49
C LYS A 225 1.38 18.80 -4.88
N ARG A 226 1.78 20.08 -4.99
CA ARG A 226 1.96 20.75 -6.27
C ARG A 226 3.21 20.28 -7.03
N ILE A 227 4.14 19.66 -6.31
CA ILE A 227 5.41 19.17 -6.87
C ILE A 227 5.32 17.67 -7.16
N LEU A 228 4.78 16.86 -6.24
CA LEU A 228 4.85 15.39 -6.32
C LEU A 228 3.64 14.74 -6.98
N TYR A 229 2.45 15.34 -6.92
CA TYR A 229 1.22 14.71 -7.41
C TYR A 229 0.78 15.19 -8.80
N CYS A 230 1.68 15.80 -9.56
CA CYS A 230 1.43 16.22 -10.93
C CYS A 230 2.12 15.28 -11.94
N ARG A 231 1.65 15.32 -13.18
CA ARG A 231 2.26 14.52 -14.27
C ARG A 231 3.67 14.96 -14.61
N ALA A 232 4.02 16.24 -14.37
CA ALA A 232 5.38 16.73 -14.55
C ALA A 232 6.38 15.97 -13.66
N ALA A 233 6.03 15.73 -12.40
CA ALA A 233 6.87 14.94 -11.50
C ALA A 233 7.05 13.50 -11.98
N GLU A 234 5.96 12.86 -12.42
CA GLU A 234 6.00 11.51 -12.99
C GLU A 234 6.84 11.46 -14.28
N SER A 235 6.82 12.53 -15.08
CA SER A 235 7.58 12.59 -16.34
C SER A 235 9.09 12.55 -16.16
N MET A 236 9.60 12.86 -14.97
CA MET A 236 11.02 12.69 -14.63
C MET A 236 11.47 11.22 -14.57
N PHE A 237 10.53 10.29 -14.59
CA PHE A 237 10.78 8.86 -14.55
C PHE A 237 10.33 8.17 -15.84
N LEU A 238 11.11 7.19 -16.28
CA LEU A 238 10.81 6.43 -17.48
C LEU A 238 9.95 5.21 -17.13
N PRO A 239 8.69 5.13 -17.60
CA PRO A 239 7.85 3.96 -17.33
C PRO A 239 8.32 2.73 -18.12
N TYR A 240 8.01 1.54 -17.64
CA TYR A 240 8.44 0.26 -18.19
C TYR A 240 7.99 0.03 -19.66
N ASN A 241 6.92 0.67 -20.11
CA ASN A 241 6.38 0.58 -21.46
C ASN A 241 6.65 1.82 -22.31
N ALA A 242 7.66 2.64 -21.94
CA ALA A 242 8.01 3.83 -22.72
C ALA A 242 8.46 3.49 -24.14
N GLY A 243 7.87 4.18 -25.09
CA GLY A 243 8.26 4.08 -26.51
C GLY A 243 9.64 4.72 -26.79
N PRO A 244 10.21 4.47 -28.00
CA PRO A 244 11.58 4.89 -28.34
C PRO A 244 11.77 6.42 -28.27
N LEU A 245 10.81 7.20 -28.76
CA LEU A 245 10.89 8.67 -28.71
C LEU A 245 10.97 9.20 -27.28
N ARG A 246 10.17 8.63 -26.37
CA ARG A 246 10.21 9.02 -24.96
C ARG A 246 11.53 8.64 -24.29
N ARG A 247 12.10 7.48 -24.65
CA ARG A 247 13.43 7.06 -24.18
C ARG A 247 14.53 8.03 -24.63
N ILE A 248 14.50 8.50 -25.89
CA ILE A 248 15.42 9.50 -26.42
C ILE A 248 15.25 10.84 -25.66
N ALA A 249 14.01 11.34 -25.55
CA ALA A 249 13.73 12.58 -24.85
C ALA A 249 14.20 12.54 -23.37
N GLN A 250 13.96 11.41 -22.69
CA GLN A 250 14.42 11.21 -21.31
C GLN A 250 15.95 11.24 -21.22
N LYS A 251 16.64 10.59 -22.17
CA LYS A 251 18.12 10.59 -22.22
C LYS A 251 18.68 11.99 -22.39
N LEU A 252 18.09 12.80 -23.25
CA LEU A 252 18.48 14.21 -23.45
C LEU A 252 18.19 15.07 -22.22
N ALA A 253 17.09 14.81 -21.52
CA ALA A 253 16.70 15.54 -20.30
C ALA A 253 17.48 15.08 -19.03
N THR A 254 18.20 13.96 -19.08
CA THR A 254 18.89 13.39 -17.91
C THR A 254 19.76 14.38 -17.13
N PRO A 255 20.57 15.26 -17.75
CA PRO A 255 21.39 16.21 -16.97
C PRO A 255 20.54 17.19 -16.16
N LEU A 256 19.44 17.68 -16.74
CA LEU A 256 18.53 18.61 -16.07
C LEU A 256 17.77 17.90 -14.93
N ILE A 257 17.27 16.71 -15.17
CA ILE A 257 16.61 15.89 -14.17
C ILE A 257 17.55 15.58 -13.00
N TRP A 258 18.79 15.23 -13.30
CA TRP A 258 19.81 14.99 -12.28
C TRP A 258 20.08 16.24 -11.43
N ALA A 259 20.26 17.38 -12.08
CA ALA A 259 20.50 18.65 -11.38
C ALA A 259 19.34 19.02 -10.46
N ASN A 260 18.10 18.79 -10.92
CA ASN A 260 16.88 19.02 -10.12
C ASN A 260 16.88 18.16 -8.85
N TRP A 261 17.21 16.85 -8.95
CA TRP A 261 17.28 15.96 -7.79
C TRP A 261 18.37 16.39 -6.81
N ARG A 262 19.57 16.76 -7.28
CA ARG A 262 20.68 17.27 -6.41
C ARG A 262 20.31 18.58 -5.71
N ALA A 263 19.60 19.48 -6.40
CA ALA A 263 19.10 20.70 -5.80
C ALA A 263 18.07 20.38 -4.69
N LEU A 264 17.15 19.46 -4.94
CA LEU A 264 16.17 19.00 -3.94
C LEU A 264 16.85 18.38 -2.72
N GLU A 265 17.81 17.46 -2.89
CA GLU A 265 18.56 16.88 -1.78
C GLU A 265 19.31 17.96 -0.96
N THR A 266 19.87 18.96 -1.61
CA THR A 266 20.55 20.08 -0.95
C THR A 266 19.55 20.90 -0.11
N LEU A 267 18.39 21.18 -0.66
CA LEU A 267 17.31 21.89 0.04
C LEU A 267 16.86 21.10 1.29
N LEU A 268 16.56 19.81 1.13
CA LEU A 268 16.12 18.94 2.24
C LEU A 268 17.20 18.79 3.31
N THR A 269 18.47 18.65 2.89
CA THR A 269 19.60 18.54 3.81
C THR A 269 19.74 19.79 4.69
N ARG A 270 19.49 20.98 4.13
CA ARG A 270 19.50 22.24 4.85
C ARG A 270 18.25 22.41 5.72
N GLN A 271 17.06 22.17 5.16
CA GLN A 271 15.78 22.36 5.85
C GLN A 271 15.70 21.48 7.11
N PHE A 272 16.12 20.22 7.02
CA PHE A 272 16.07 19.26 8.12
C PHE A 272 17.36 19.16 8.94
N LYS A 273 18.38 19.94 8.62
CA LYS A 273 19.70 19.91 9.27
C LYS A 273 20.29 18.48 9.30
N LEU A 274 20.13 17.72 8.20
CA LEU A 274 20.44 16.29 8.16
C LEU A 274 21.89 15.98 8.52
N ASN A 275 22.87 16.80 8.04
CA ASN A 275 24.28 16.61 8.35
C ASN A 275 24.56 16.80 9.85
N LYS A 276 23.94 17.81 10.48
CA LYS A 276 24.13 18.09 11.91
C LYS A 276 23.62 16.96 12.78
N ASN A 277 22.53 16.32 12.36
CA ASN A 277 21.85 15.25 13.10
C ASN A 277 22.40 13.85 12.74
N GLY A 278 23.36 13.70 11.82
CA GLY A 278 23.82 12.39 11.34
C GLY A 278 22.78 11.57 10.59
N LEU A 279 21.74 12.25 10.03
CA LEU A 279 20.57 11.61 9.43
C LEU A 279 20.48 11.79 7.91
N ARG A 280 21.63 12.11 7.25
CA ARG A 280 21.64 12.23 5.79
C ARG A 280 21.64 10.84 5.15
N PRO A 281 20.65 10.53 4.29
CA PRO A 281 20.63 9.28 3.55
C PRO A 281 21.84 9.12 2.62
N LYS A 282 22.32 7.89 2.45
CA LYS A 282 23.40 7.55 1.50
C LYS A 282 22.84 7.30 0.09
N THR A 283 21.56 6.91 0.01
CA THR A 283 20.84 6.69 -1.24
C THR A 283 20.50 8.02 -1.93
N ARG A 284 20.30 7.99 -3.25
CA ARG A 284 19.76 9.12 -3.98
C ARG A 284 18.26 9.22 -3.74
N ILE A 285 17.71 10.44 -3.68
CA ILE A 285 16.30 10.63 -3.40
C ILE A 285 15.39 10.00 -4.46
N GLU A 286 15.80 10.04 -5.73
CA GLU A 286 15.08 9.44 -6.83
C GLU A 286 14.96 7.91 -6.70
N ASP A 287 15.89 7.25 -6.01
CA ASP A 287 15.86 5.82 -5.75
C ASP A 287 14.91 5.48 -4.58
N ASP A 288 14.73 6.38 -3.62
CA ASP A 288 13.82 6.19 -2.48
C ASP A 288 12.33 6.45 -2.85
N ILE A 289 12.05 7.14 -3.95
CA ILE A 289 10.67 7.48 -4.37
C ILE A 289 9.77 6.27 -4.62
N HIS A 290 10.33 5.08 -4.63
CA HIS A 290 9.60 3.82 -4.83
C HIS A 290 9.08 3.23 -3.56
N CYS A 291 8.77 3.63 -2.50
CA CYS A 291 8.23 2.97 -1.29
C CYS A 291 8.99 3.31 0.00
N ASN A 292 10.18 3.91 -0.11
CA ASN A 292 10.96 4.33 1.05
C ASN A 292 10.72 5.79 1.40
N LEU A 293 10.27 6.58 0.42
CA LEU A 293 9.97 7.99 0.62
C LEU A 293 8.75 8.17 1.51
N ALA A 294 8.89 8.90 2.59
CA ALA A 294 7.82 9.22 3.51
C ALA A 294 7.72 10.74 3.73
N VAL A 295 6.53 11.21 4.06
CA VAL A 295 6.35 12.59 4.53
C VAL A 295 6.93 12.70 5.95
N GLU A 296 7.59 13.80 6.24
CA GLU A 296 8.17 14.06 7.55
C GLU A 296 7.12 13.98 8.68
N THR A 297 7.58 13.66 9.87
CA THR A 297 6.78 13.85 11.08
C THR A 297 7.07 15.25 11.64
N PRO A 298 6.05 16.13 11.75
CA PRO A 298 6.27 17.49 12.24
C PRO A 298 6.97 17.53 13.59
N GLY A 299 8.10 18.23 13.63
CA GLY A 299 8.92 18.37 14.83
C GLY A 299 9.97 17.30 15.04
N PHE A 300 9.99 16.21 14.26
CA PHE A 300 10.95 15.11 14.44
C PHE A 300 12.42 15.59 14.43
N TYR A 301 12.85 16.25 13.37
CA TYR A 301 14.23 16.72 13.26
C TYR A 301 14.60 17.79 14.30
N LYS A 302 13.63 18.60 14.74
CA LYS A 302 13.81 19.55 15.86
C LYS A 302 14.07 18.79 17.17
N LEU A 303 13.26 17.80 17.50
CA LEU A 303 13.41 17.00 18.73
C LEU A 303 14.73 16.20 18.74
N VAL A 304 15.20 15.72 17.59
CA VAL A 304 16.55 15.12 17.49
C VAL A 304 17.64 16.18 17.71
N THR A 305 17.53 17.35 17.09
CA THR A 305 18.50 18.44 17.28
C THR A 305 18.59 18.93 18.73
N GLU A 306 17.46 18.88 19.48
CA GLU A 306 17.33 19.23 20.89
C GLU A 306 17.74 18.12 21.84
N GLY A 307 18.11 16.94 21.34
CA GLY A 307 18.48 15.78 22.14
C GLY A 307 17.30 15.09 22.86
N LYS A 308 16.04 15.45 22.55
CA LYS A 308 14.85 14.82 23.12
C LYS A 308 14.53 13.47 22.48
N ILE A 309 15.04 13.22 21.28
CA ILE A 309 15.07 11.91 20.62
C ILE A 309 16.52 11.59 20.32
N THR A 310 17.04 10.52 20.91
CA THR A 310 18.36 9.99 20.60
C THR A 310 18.25 9.09 19.37
N ALA A 311 18.92 9.43 18.28
CA ALA A 311 18.91 8.69 17.03
C ALA A 311 20.21 7.87 16.91
N ILE A 312 20.09 6.54 16.80
CA ILE A 312 21.23 5.61 16.78
C ILE A 312 21.13 4.72 15.54
N GLN A 313 22.17 4.73 14.72
CA GLN A 313 22.26 3.80 13.59
C GLN A 313 22.67 2.40 14.08
N GLY A 314 21.89 1.39 13.76
CA GLY A 314 22.05 -0.01 14.15
C GLY A 314 20.71 -0.74 14.15
N THR A 315 20.71 -1.94 14.74
CA THR A 315 19.47 -2.69 15.00
C THR A 315 19.61 -3.39 16.35
N ILE A 316 18.51 -3.95 16.89
CA ILE A 316 18.54 -4.73 18.11
C ILE A 316 19.17 -6.10 17.78
N ALA A 317 20.20 -6.47 18.51
CA ALA A 317 20.83 -7.79 18.44
C ALA A 317 20.19 -8.76 19.44
N SER A 318 19.95 -8.30 20.68
CA SER A 318 19.38 -9.10 21.75
C SER A 318 18.78 -8.22 22.84
N TYR A 319 18.21 -8.84 23.87
CA TYR A 319 17.80 -8.18 25.10
C TYR A 319 18.55 -8.77 26.30
N GLU A 320 18.93 -7.90 27.24
CA GLU A 320 19.57 -8.28 28.52
C GLU A 320 18.90 -7.55 29.68
N GLY A 321 18.17 -8.26 30.55
CA GLY A 321 17.35 -7.65 31.59
C GLY A 321 16.39 -6.62 31.02
N SER A 322 16.44 -5.37 31.48
CA SER A 322 15.63 -4.23 31.03
C SER A 322 16.34 -3.38 29.94
N GLN A 323 17.18 -3.98 29.12
CA GLN A 323 17.95 -3.27 28.09
C GLN A 323 17.83 -3.94 26.74
N ALA A 324 17.76 -3.13 25.69
CA ALA A 324 17.99 -3.56 24.30
C ALA A 324 19.49 -3.44 23.98
N VAL A 325 20.11 -4.53 23.54
CA VAL A 325 21.50 -4.56 23.11
C VAL A 325 21.53 -4.37 21.59
N LEU A 326 22.24 -3.35 21.14
CA LEU A 326 22.31 -3.04 19.71
C LEU A 326 23.46 -3.81 19.02
N THR A 327 23.39 -3.94 17.70
CA THR A 327 24.48 -4.52 16.89
C THR A 327 25.80 -3.75 16.97
N THR A 328 25.77 -2.52 17.48
CA THR A 328 26.94 -1.69 17.79
C THR A 328 27.60 -2.07 19.13
N GLY A 329 27.00 -2.98 19.92
CA GLY A 329 27.40 -3.30 21.29
C GLY A 329 26.83 -2.36 22.35
N GLN A 330 26.19 -1.27 21.96
CA GLN A 330 25.59 -0.31 22.89
C GLN A 330 24.35 -0.94 23.57
N LYS A 331 24.25 -0.78 24.88
CA LYS A 331 23.06 -1.18 25.68
C LYS A 331 22.19 0.03 25.92
N VAL A 332 20.93 -0.07 25.52
CA VAL A 332 19.92 0.99 25.65
C VAL A 332 18.84 0.54 26.63
N PRO A 333 18.70 1.21 27.80
CA PRO A 333 17.62 0.92 28.71
C PRO A 333 16.25 1.12 28.08
N ALA A 334 15.35 0.15 28.26
CA ALA A 334 14.02 0.17 27.65
C ALA A 334 12.98 -0.44 28.61
N ASP A 335 11.83 0.20 28.69
CA ASP A 335 10.62 -0.33 29.32
C ASP A 335 9.60 -0.76 28.27
N LEU A 336 9.63 -0.07 27.11
CA LEU A 336 8.80 -0.40 25.96
C LEU A 336 9.65 -0.32 24.68
N VAL A 337 9.60 -1.39 23.88
CA VAL A 337 10.17 -1.44 22.53
C VAL A 337 9.04 -1.45 21.51
N VAL A 338 9.02 -0.46 20.63
CA VAL A 338 8.05 -0.39 19.51
C VAL A 338 8.75 -0.73 18.20
N MET A 339 8.43 -1.89 17.65
CA MET A 339 8.94 -2.34 16.36
C MET A 339 8.16 -1.68 15.22
N ALA A 340 8.68 -0.60 14.66
CA ALA A 340 8.17 0.05 13.46
C ALA A 340 8.92 -0.47 12.21
N THR A 341 9.06 -1.78 12.15
CA THR A 341 9.88 -2.52 11.18
C THR A 341 9.13 -2.88 9.90
N GLY A 342 7.92 -2.33 9.75
CA GLY A 342 7.13 -2.49 8.53
C GLY A 342 6.38 -3.82 8.43
N TRP A 343 6.13 -4.26 7.20
CA TRP A 343 5.20 -5.33 6.90
C TRP A 343 5.79 -6.29 5.88
N ARG A 344 5.44 -7.56 5.99
CA ARG A 344 5.77 -8.58 4.99
C ARG A 344 4.65 -8.66 3.96
N GLN A 345 5.04 -8.73 2.70
CA GLN A 345 4.10 -8.91 1.60
C GLN A 345 3.90 -10.40 1.38
N ASP A 346 2.71 -10.89 1.68
CA ASP A 346 2.37 -12.31 1.55
C ASP A 346 0.87 -12.52 1.37
N VAL A 347 0.50 -13.69 0.83
CA VAL A 347 -0.88 -14.18 0.71
C VAL A 347 -0.93 -15.63 1.25
N PRO A 348 -0.77 -15.81 2.57
CA PRO A 348 -0.62 -17.14 3.17
C PRO A 348 -1.89 -17.99 3.14
N VAL A 349 -3.02 -17.45 2.71
CA VAL A 349 -4.28 -18.18 2.51
C VAL A 349 -4.27 -19.06 1.26
N LEU A 350 -3.32 -18.85 0.35
CA LEU A 350 -3.05 -19.74 -0.79
C LEU A 350 -2.10 -20.86 -0.35
N ASP A 351 -2.31 -22.06 -0.88
CA ASP A 351 -1.37 -23.15 -0.69
C ASP A 351 0.00 -22.88 -1.33
N GLY A 352 1.00 -23.71 -1.03
CA GLY A 352 2.36 -23.47 -1.52
C GLY A 352 2.46 -23.43 -3.05
N ALA A 353 1.69 -24.24 -3.76
CA ALA A 353 1.71 -24.33 -5.22
C ALA A 353 1.07 -23.10 -5.87
N ASP A 354 -0.09 -22.67 -5.39
CA ASP A 354 -0.79 -21.49 -5.90
C ASP A 354 -0.05 -20.19 -5.50
N ARG A 355 0.54 -20.16 -4.30
CA ARG A 355 1.37 -19.05 -3.87
C ARG A 355 2.63 -18.89 -4.74
N ALA A 356 3.26 -19.98 -5.18
CA ALA A 356 4.41 -19.95 -6.09
C ALA A 356 4.06 -19.45 -7.50
N LYS A 357 2.80 -19.58 -7.95
CA LYS A 357 2.32 -18.94 -9.19
C LYS A 357 2.21 -17.43 -9.03
N LEU A 358 1.85 -16.95 -7.84
CA LEU A 358 1.62 -15.55 -7.53
C LEU A 358 2.92 -14.80 -7.21
N ILE A 359 3.80 -15.38 -6.41
CA ILE A 359 5.04 -14.75 -5.92
C ILE A 359 6.23 -15.58 -6.40
N ASP A 360 7.12 -14.95 -7.17
CA ASP A 360 8.30 -15.62 -7.69
C ASP A 360 9.41 -15.82 -6.62
N ALA A 361 10.48 -16.49 -7.00
CA ALA A 361 11.61 -16.77 -6.11
C ALA A 361 12.32 -15.51 -5.59
N ASP A 362 12.20 -14.38 -6.31
CA ASP A 362 12.73 -13.08 -5.89
C ASP A 362 11.75 -12.30 -4.99
N GLY A 363 10.62 -12.90 -4.60
CA GLY A 363 9.59 -12.26 -3.80
C GLY A 363 8.75 -11.23 -4.56
N GLN A 364 8.79 -11.24 -5.92
CA GLN A 364 8.04 -10.32 -6.76
C GLN A 364 6.69 -10.92 -7.14
N TYR A 365 5.64 -10.09 -7.05
CA TYR A 365 4.31 -10.48 -7.48
C TYR A 365 4.19 -10.52 -9.00
N ARG A 366 3.62 -11.60 -9.52
CA ARG A 366 3.31 -11.83 -10.92
C ARG A 366 1.84 -11.46 -11.19
N LEU A 367 1.57 -10.17 -11.30
CA LEU A 367 0.21 -9.65 -11.52
C LEU A 367 0.16 -8.78 -12.78
N TYR A 368 -0.74 -9.14 -13.69
CA TYR A 368 -1.13 -8.26 -14.81
C TYR A 368 -1.96 -7.10 -14.26
N ARG A 369 -1.62 -5.88 -14.64
CA ARG A 369 -2.24 -4.64 -14.11
C ARG A 369 -2.22 -4.55 -12.58
N TRP A 370 -1.41 -5.35 -11.86
CA TRP A 370 -1.44 -5.51 -10.41
C TRP A 370 -2.79 -6.01 -9.88
N VAL A 371 -3.61 -6.64 -10.73
CA VAL A 371 -4.99 -7.03 -10.42
C VAL A 371 -5.24 -8.52 -10.60
N VAL A 372 -4.69 -9.17 -11.62
CA VAL A 372 -4.95 -10.60 -11.87
C VAL A 372 -3.67 -11.37 -12.19
N ASN A 373 -3.67 -12.66 -11.85
CA ASN A 373 -2.62 -13.59 -12.23
C ASN A 373 -3.17 -14.60 -13.25
N PRO A 374 -2.50 -14.82 -14.41
CA PRO A 374 -3.00 -15.73 -15.45
C PRO A 374 -3.07 -17.19 -15.05
N ASP A 375 -2.35 -17.60 -13.98
CA ASP A 375 -2.33 -18.98 -13.45
C ASP A 375 -3.31 -19.23 -12.29
N LEU A 376 -4.00 -18.16 -11.82
CA LEU A 376 -4.94 -18.19 -10.71
C LEU A 376 -6.32 -17.71 -11.17
N PRO A 377 -7.06 -18.52 -11.93
CA PRO A 377 -8.38 -18.15 -12.44
C PRO A 377 -9.40 -17.97 -11.31
N ASP A 378 -10.39 -17.10 -11.56
CA ASP A 378 -11.46 -16.76 -10.61
C ASP A 378 -10.94 -16.11 -9.30
N LEU A 379 -9.72 -15.56 -9.35
CA LEU A 379 -9.08 -14.84 -8.26
C LEU A 379 -8.58 -13.49 -8.76
N GLY A 380 -8.89 -12.43 -8.01
CA GLY A 380 -8.43 -11.09 -8.29
C GLY A 380 -7.86 -10.41 -7.05
N PHE A 381 -7.12 -9.33 -7.28
CA PHE A 381 -6.39 -8.60 -6.24
C PHE A 381 -6.74 -7.11 -6.36
N VAL A 382 -7.19 -6.48 -5.28
CA VAL A 382 -7.45 -5.04 -5.23
C VAL A 382 -6.63 -4.41 -4.10
N GLY A 383 -5.93 -3.31 -4.41
CA GLY A 383 -5.01 -2.68 -3.46
C GLY A 383 -3.60 -3.27 -3.47
N PHE A 384 -3.30 -4.11 -4.47
CA PHE A 384 -1.96 -4.60 -4.77
C PHE A 384 -1.23 -3.69 -5.78
N ASN A 385 -1.81 -2.56 -6.09
CA ASN A 385 -1.30 -1.44 -6.89
C ASN A 385 -1.16 -0.17 -6.04
N SER A 386 -0.53 -0.27 -4.88
CA SER A 386 -0.42 0.82 -3.92
C SER A 386 0.22 2.06 -4.52
N SER A 387 -0.42 3.19 -4.29
CA SER A 387 0.05 4.51 -4.69
C SER A 387 -0.21 5.54 -3.60
N PHE A 388 0.24 6.78 -3.80
CA PHE A 388 -0.16 7.88 -2.93
C PHE A 388 -1.67 8.16 -2.98
N ALA A 389 -2.32 7.93 -4.14
CA ALA A 389 -3.78 8.01 -4.30
C ALA A 389 -4.43 6.63 -4.08
N THR A 390 -4.28 6.06 -2.90
CA THR A 390 -4.67 4.68 -2.58
C THR A 390 -6.14 4.39 -2.85
N ASN A 391 -7.05 5.32 -2.47
CA ASN A 391 -8.49 5.15 -2.65
C ASN A 391 -8.84 5.07 -4.14
N LEU A 392 -8.34 6.02 -4.94
CA LEU A 392 -8.56 6.04 -6.39
C LEU A 392 -7.91 4.81 -7.08
N SER A 393 -6.72 4.41 -6.64
CA SER A 393 -6.04 3.21 -7.15
C SER A 393 -6.88 1.95 -6.92
N ALA A 394 -7.43 1.80 -5.71
CA ALA A 394 -8.32 0.69 -5.36
C ALA A 394 -9.63 0.73 -6.17
N GLU A 395 -10.23 1.90 -6.33
CA GLU A 395 -11.47 2.11 -7.08
C GLU A 395 -11.31 1.74 -8.57
N LEU A 396 -10.26 2.24 -9.21
CA LEU A 396 -9.97 1.91 -10.61
C LEU A 396 -9.64 0.43 -10.79
N GLY A 397 -8.84 -0.14 -9.88
CA GLY A 397 -8.52 -1.57 -9.88
C GLY A 397 -9.75 -2.45 -9.71
N ALA A 398 -10.70 -2.07 -8.82
CA ALA A 398 -11.95 -2.78 -8.61
C ALA A 398 -12.87 -2.70 -9.84
N ASN A 399 -13.03 -1.52 -10.45
CA ASN A 399 -13.81 -1.34 -11.67
C ASN A 399 -13.22 -2.12 -12.85
N TRP A 400 -11.90 -2.16 -12.96
CA TRP A 400 -11.22 -2.97 -13.94
C TRP A 400 -11.46 -4.47 -13.69
N LEU A 401 -11.31 -4.92 -12.44
CA LEU A 401 -11.45 -6.33 -12.06
C LEU A 401 -12.84 -6.89 -12.36
N VAL A 402 -13.90 -6.17 -12.01
CA VAL A 402 -15.26 -6.65 -12.27
C VAL A 402 -15.54 -6.74 -13.77
N ARG A 403 -15.06 -5.77 -14.58
CA ARG A 403 -15.19 -5.83 -16.04
C ARG A 403 -14.35 -6.97 -16.65
N PHE A 404 -13.17 -7.22 -16.13
CA PHE A 404 -12.35 -8.36 -16.54
C PHE A 404 -13.06 -9.68 -16.24
N MET A 405 -13.59 -9.84 -15.03
CA MET A 405 -14.34 -11.03 -14.62
C MET A 405 -15.57 -11.28 -15.51
N ASP A 406 -16.26 -10.23 -15.91
CA ASP A 406 -17.46 -10.28 -16.72
C ASP A 406 -17.18 -10.35 -18.24
N GLY A 407 -15.91 -10.30 -18.66
CA GLY A 407 -15.53 -10.25 -20.07
C GLY A 407 -15.97 -8.95 -20.75
N GLN A 408 -15.99 -7.83 -20.02
CA GLN A 408 -16.52 -6.53 -20.43
C GLN A 408 -15.44 -5.44 -20.54
N LEU A 409 -14.16 -5.80 -20.57
CA LEU A 409 -13.12 -4.87 -20.96
C LEU A 409 -13.23 -4.53 -22.45
N ALA A 410 -12.77 -3.36 -22.87
CA ALA A 410 -12.74 -2.98 -24.30
C ALA A 410 -11.81 -3.92 -25.09
N HIS A 411 -10.68 -4.28 -24.48
CA HIS A 411 -9.81 -5.37 -24.93
C HIS A 411 -9.64 -6.36 -23.77
N GLN A 412 -10.15 -7.59 -23.97
CA GLN A 412 -10.00 -8.67 -23.00
C GLN A 412 -8.65 -9.35 -23.24
N PRO A 413 -7.66 -9.19 -22.33
CA PRO A 413 -6.33 -9.73 -22.57
C PRO A 413 -6.35 -11.26 -22.54
N ASN A 414 -5.61 -11.88 -23.44
CA ASN A 414 -5.36 -13.31 -23.42
C ASN A 414 -4.18 -13.64 -22.50
N ARG A 415 -3.94 -14.93 -22.23
CA ARG A 415 -2.86 -15.40 -21.36
C ARG A 415 -1.49 -14.89 -21.82
N ALA A 416 -1.16 -15.01 -23.09
CA ALA A 416 0.14 -14.65 -23.64
C ALA A 416 0.41 -13.14 -23.49
N GLU A 417 -0.58 -12.29 -23.69
CA GLU A 417 -0.50 -10.84 -23.48
C GLU A 417 -0.23 -10.51 -22.02
N MET A 418 -0.93 -11.17 -21.09
CA MET A 418 -0.72 -10.98 -19.66
C MET A 418 0.70 -11.40 -19.23
N GLU A 419 1.15 -12.58 -19.65
CA GLU A 419 2.49 -13.09 -19.36
C GLU A 419 3.60 -12.22 -19.94
N HIS A 420 3.41 -11.75 -21.19
CA HIS A 420 4.36 -10.84 -21.84
C HIS A 420 4.52 -9.53 -21.05
N GLU A 421 3.43 -8.93 -20.60
CA GLU A 421 3.49 -7.69 -19.83
C GLU A 421 4.09 -7.89 -18.44
N ILE A 422 3.76 -8.97 -17.76
CA ILE A 422 4.36 -9.35 -16.47
C ILE A 422 5.87 -9.53 -16.64
N ALA A 423 6.31 -10.25 -17.66
CA ALA A 423 7.73 -10.46 -17.95
C ALA A 423 8.47 -9.15 -18.27
N ARG A 424 7.85 -8.27 -19.08
CA ARG A 424 8.40 -6.94 -19.41
C ARG A 424 8.57 -6.06 -18.17
N LEU A 425 7.56 -6.04 -17.29
CA LEU A 425 7.62 -5.31 -16.04
C LEU A 425 8.70 -5.86 -15.09
N ARG A 426 8.82 -7.20 -15.02
CA ARG A 426 9.88 -7.86 -14.23
C ARG A 426 11.26 -7.49 -14.74
N ASN A 427 11.50 -7.60 -16.05
CA ASN A 427 12.78 -7.23 -16.65
C ASN A 427 13.14 -5.76 -16.36
N TRP A 428 12.20 -4.85 -16.53
CA TRP A 428 12.41 -3.43 -16.24
C TRP A 428 12.80 -3.19 -14.76
N ARG A 429 12.17 -3.89 -13.80
CA ARG A 429 12.53 -3.82 -12.38
C ARG A 429 13.95 -4.38 -12.12
N GLN A 430 14.40 -5.34 -12.92
CA GLN A 430 15.74 -5.92 -12.76
C GLN A 430 16.83 -5.03 -13.36
N THR A 431 16.58 -4.40 -14.50
CA THR A 431 17.61 -3.75 -15.31
C THR A 431 17.59 -2.22 -15.26
N GLU A 432 16.39 -1.61 -15.30
CA GLU A 432 16.27 -0.17 -15.43
C GLU A 432 15.93 0.52 -14.10
N ARG A 433 15.18 -0.16 -13.21
CA ARG A 433 14.75 0.42 -11.93
C ARG A 433 14.72 -0.58 -10.78
N PRO A 434 15.88 -0.98 -10.25
CA PRO A 434 15.98 -1.94 -9.16
C PRO A 434 15.22 -1.54 -7.88
N SER A 435 15.11 -0.23 -7.59
CA SER A 435 14.32 0.28 -6.46
C SER A 435 12.83 -0.08 -6.52
N ALA A 436 12.28 -0.34 -7.73
CA ALA A 436 10.89 -0.77 -7.93
C ALA A 436 10.60 -2.21 -7.46
N LYS A 437 11.59 -2.95 -7.00
CA LYS A 437 11.40 -4.28 -6.38
C LYS A 437 10.85 -4.20 -4.95
N GLY A 438 10.94 -3.04 -4.33
CA GLY A 438 10.43 -2.86 -2.97
C GLY A 438 8.97 -3.29 -2.81
N TYR A 439 8.63 -3.84 -1.65
CA TYR A 439 7.29 -4.38 -1.36
C TYR A 439 6.77 -5.38 -2.39
N GLY A 440 7.62 -6.27 -2.87
CA GLY A 440 7.22 -7.28 -3.87
C GLY A 440 6.81 -6.67 -5.22
N GLY A 441 7.22 -5.43 -5.50
CA GLY A 441 6.85 -4.70 -6.71
C GLY A 441 5.38 -4.22 -6.74
N LEU A 442 4.72 -4.15 -5.60
CA LEU A 442 3.32 -3.76 -5.48
C LEU A 442 3.11 -2.25 -5.41
N CYS A 443 4.17 -1.45 -5.27
CA CYS A 443 4.08 -0.01 -5.30
C CYS A 443 4.18 0.51 -6.73
N ILE A 444 3.19 1.26 -7.18
CA ILE A 444 3.16 1.87 -8.51
C ILE A 444 3.71 3.30 -8.56
N ALA A 445 4.05 3.89 -7.40
CA ALA A 445 4.69 5.20 -7.39
C ALA A 445 6.08 5.13 -8.06
N PRO A 446 6.48 6.15 -8.82
CA PRO A 446 5.77 7.39 -9.13
C PRO A 446 4.81 7.32 -10.34
N TYR A 447 4.55 6.15 -10.92
CA TYR A 447 3.85 5.95 -12.19
C TYR A 447 2.33 5.82 -12.06
N HIS A 448 1.73 6.43 -11.06
CA HIS A 448 0.30 6.27 -10.78
C HIS A 448 -0.60 6.81 -11.90
N ASN A 449 -0.30 7.98 -12.49
CA ASN A 449 -1.10 8.50 -13.62
C ASN A 449 -1.01 7.58 -14.85
N HIS A 450 0.17 7.04 -15.12
CA HIS A 450 0.38 6.09 -16.20
C HIS A 450 -0.40 4.79 -15.98
N HIS A 451 -0.38 4.26 -14.75
CA HIS A 451 -1.16 3.07 -14.38
C HIS A 451 -2.67 3.32 -14.49
N PHE A 452 -3.16 4.44 -13.98
CA PHE A 452 -4.58 4.80 -14.06
C PHE A 452 -5.04 4.95 -15.52
N ALA A 453 -4.22 5.59 -16.36
CA ALA A 453 -4.49 5.69 -17.80
C ALA A 453 -4.56 4.31 -18.47
N SER A 454 -3.70 3.36 -18.08
CA SER A 454 -3.73 2.00 -18.60
C SER A 454 -5.00 1.25 -18.21
N LEU A 455 -5.43 1.35 -16.93
CA LEU A 455 -6.69 0.75 -16.48
C LEU A 455 -7.90 1.33 -17.20
N LEU A 456 -7.95 2.66 -17.36
CA LEU A 456 -9.04 3.33 -18.08
C LEU A 456 -9.06 2.98 -19.58
N ALA A 457 -7.91 2.87 -20.21
CA ALA A 457 -7.81 2.43 -21.60
C ALA A 457 -8.35 1.00 -21.80
N ASP A 458 -8.00 0.07 -20.90
CA ASP A 458 -8.52 -1.30 -20.92
C ASP A 458 -10.05 -1.33 -20.72
N ILE A 459 -10.60 -0.41 -19.91
CA ILE A 459 -12.05 -0.23 -19.71
C ILE A 459 -12.72 0.39 -20.96
N GLY A 460 -11.96 1.04 -21.84
CA GLY A 460 -12.47 1.73 -23.03
C GLY A 460 -12.78 3.21 -22.81
N VAL A 461 -12.17 3.82 -21.79
CA VAL A 461 -12.31 5.25 -21.49
C VAL A 461 -11.10 6.02 -22.01
N PRO A 462 -11.27 6.93 -22.98
CA PRO A 462 -10.15 7.74 -23.46
C PRO A 462 -9.72 8.74 -22.38
N THR A 463 -8.40 8.79 -22.14
CA THR A 463 -7.80 9.69 -21.14
C THR A 463 -7.27 11.01 -21.73
N ARG A 464 -7.77 11.42 -22.92
CA ARG A 464 -7.36 12.68 -23.55
C ARG A 464 -7.86 13.86 -22.71
N GLU A 465 -6.94 14.65 -22.22
CA GLU A 465 -7.24 15.90 -21.53
C GLU A 465 -7.37 17.06 -22.53
N ALA A 466 -8.30 17.96 -22.26
CA ALA A 466 -8.59 19.11 -23.14
C ALA A 466 -7.42 20.08 -23.29
N ASN A 467 -6.56 20.19 -22.27
CA ASN A 467 -5.36 21.03 -22.29
C ASN A 467 -4.16 20.30 -21.70
N PRO A 468 -3.21 19.82 -22.54
CA PRO A 468 -2.05 19.07 -22.07
C PRO A 468 -1.11 19.82 -21.13
N LEU A 469 -0.99 21.15 -21.29
CA LEU A 469 -0.06 21.96 -20.46
C LEU A 469 -0.60 22.12 -19.04
N THR A 470 -1.87 22.48 -18.88
CA THR A 470 -2.47 22.59 -17.53
C THR A 470 -2.53 21.23 -16.85
N ALA A 471 -2.79 20.17 -17.59
CA ALA A 471 -2.79 18.79 -17.12
C ALA A 471 -1.42 18.33 -16.60
N LEU A 472 -0.34 18.83 -17.18
CA LEU A 472 1.03 18.47 -16.79
C LEU A 472 1.35 18.90 -15.35
N PHE A 473 0.90 20.10 -14.96
CA PHE A 473 1.22 20.70 -13.66
C PHE A 473 0.07 20.65 -12.63
N ALA A 474 -1.13 20.26 -13.05
CA ALA A 474 -2.25 20.12 -12.14
C ALA A 474 -2.03 18.90 -11.21
N PRO A 475 -2.27 19.04 -9.89
CA PRO A 475 -2.31 17.90 -8.99
C PRO A 475 -3.40 16.92 -9.39
N LEU A 476 -3.18 15.65 -9.09
CA LEU A 476 -4.18 14.60 -9.27
C LEU A 476 -5.51 14.98 -8.57
N ARG A 477 -6.62 14.81 -9.27
CA ARG A 477 -7.97 15.15 -8.81
C ARG A 477 -8.91 13.95 -8.94
N PRO A 478 -9.16 13.17 -7.86
CA PRO A 478 -10.04 12.01 -7.90
C PRO A 478 -11.41 12.27 -8.54
N PRO A 479 -12.13 13.38 -8.30
CA PRO A 479 -13.46 13.59 -8.91
C PRO A 479 -13.49 13.57 -10.44
N VAL A 480 -12.39 13.92 -11.11
CA VAL A 480 -12.30 13.80 -12.58
C VAL A 480 -12.45 12.35 -13.03
N TYR A 481 -12.02 11.40 -12.22
CA TYR A 481 -12.10 9.97 -12.53
C TYR A 481 -13.52 9.42 -12.38
N ALA A 482 -14.37 10.00 -11.52
CA ALA A 482 -15.79 9.67 -11.48
C ALA A 482 -16.46 9.99 -12.82
N ASP A 483 -16.21 11.18 -13.38
CA ASP A 483 -16.72 11.57 -14.70
C ASP A 483 -16.19 10.67 -15.81
N LEU A 484 -14.92 10.26 -15.73
CA LEU A 484 -14.33 9.33 -16.69
C LEU A 484 -14.99 7.95 -16.61
N LEU A 485 -15.14 7.39 -15.40
CA LEU A 485 -15.80 6.09 -15.19
C LEU A 485 -17.28 6.11 -15.62
N ALA A 486 -17.97 7.24 -15.44
CA ALA A 486 -19.35 7.41 -15.91
C ALA A 486 -19.47 7.35 -17.44
N ARG A 487 -18.40 7.69 -18.17
CA ARG A 487 -18.32 7.57 -19.65
C ARG A 487 -17.88 6.20 -20.12
N ALA A 488 -17.60 5.26 -19.23
CA ALA A 488 -17.20 3.91 -19.60
C ALA A 488 -18.32 3.26 -20.44
N PRO A 489 -17.97 2.52 -21.52
CA PRO A 489 -18.96 1.85 -22.36
C PRO A 489 -19.93 1.02 -21.54
N ALA A 490 -21.21 1.05 -21.91
CA ALA A 490 -22.20 0.12 -21.37
C ALA A 490 -21.75 -1.33 -21.57
N TYR A 491 -22.20 -2.22 -20.69
CA TYR A 491 -21.90 -3.64 -20.85
C TYR A 491 -22.52 -4.18 -22.13
N ARG A 492 -21.74 -4.95 -22.91
CA ARG A 492 -22.20 -5.63 -24.10
C ARG A 492 -23.20 -6.72 -23.74
N ALA A 493 -24.18 -6.95 -24.60
CA ALA A 493 -25.18 -8.02 -24.41
C ALA A 493 -24.53 -9.41 -24.30
N GLU A 494 -23.43 -9.62 -25.05
CA GLU A 494 -22.60 -10.84 -24.98
C GLU A 494 -21.24 -10.49 -24.36
N ALA A 495 -20.83 -11.27 -23.37
CA ALA A 495 -19.49 -11.16 -22.80
C ALA A 495 -18.45 -11.71 -23.79
N ALA A 496 -17.29 -11.07 -23.89
CA ALA A 496 -16.17 -11.66 -24.63
C ALA A 496 -15.78 -13.01 -23.99
N PRO A 497 -15.41 -14.02 -24.83
CA PRO A 497 -14.99 -15.30 -24.30
C PRO A 497 -13.83 -15.14 -23.33
N ARG A 498 -13.89 -15.84 -22.20
CA ARG A 498 -12.76 -15.88 -21.27
C ARG A 498 -11.53 -16.45 -21.96
N PRO A 499 -10.33 -15.92 -21.68
CA PRO A 499 -9.09 -16.52 -22.15
C PRO A 499 -9.05 -18.02 -21.80
N ALA A 500 -8.64 -18.85 -22.75
CA ALA A 500 -8.59 -20.32 -22.58
C ALA A 500 -7.73 -20.78 -21.38
N SER A 501 -6.83 -19.91 -20.89
CA SER A 501 -5.97 -20.12 -19.70
C SER A 501 -6.74 -20.30 -18.39
N PHE A 502 -8.01 -19.89 -18.34
CA PHE A 502 -8.87 -20.17 -17.17
C PHE A 502 -9.49 -21.59 -17.18
N LYS A 503 -9.22 -22.41 -18.20
CA LYS A 503 -9.45 -23.85 -18.13
C LYS A 503 -8.24 -24.49 -17.47
N ALA A 504 -8.46 -25.33 -16.46
CA ALA A 504 -7.39 -26.07 -15.81
C ALA A 504 -6.56 -26.81 -16.86
N VAL A 505 -5.24 -26.58 -16.87
CA VAL A 505 -4.33 -27.41 -17.64
C VAL A 505 -4.34 -28.78 -16.98
N GLU A 506 -4.92 -29.77 -17.61
CA GLU A 506 -4.73 -31.16 -17.23
C GLU A 506 -3.24 -31.45 -17.30
N THR A 507 -2.63 -31.68 -16.16
CA THR A 507 -1.24 -32.19 -16.08
C THR A 507 -1.23 -33.55 -16.78
N PRO A 508 -0.37 -33.79 -17.79
CA PRO A 508 -0.21 -35.12 -18.35
C PRO A 508 0.18 -36.04 -17.20
N ARG A 509 -0.61 -37.08 -16.98
CA ARG A 509 -0.20 -38.20 -16.09
C ARG A 509 1.10 -38.73 -16.67
N ALA A 510 2.18 -38.67 -15.87
CA ALA A 510 3.41 -39.39 -16.17
C ALA A 510 3.08 -40.88 -16.34
N ALA A 511 3.42 -41.40 -17.51
CA ALA A 511 3.38 -42.81 -17.80
C ALA A 511 4.53 -43.56 -17.13
#